data_0636351fe561a25b5999b39d9bf7f1d6
#
_entry.id   0636351fe561a25b5999b39d9bf7f1d6
#
_cell.length_a   1.000
_cell.length_b   1.000
_cell.length_c   1.000
_cell.angle_alpha   90.00
_cell.angle_beta   90.00
_cell.angle_gamma   90.00
#
_symmetry.space_group_name_H-M   'P 1'
#
loop_
_entity.id
_entity.type
_entity.pdbx_description
1 polymer ?
#
loop_
_entity_poly.entity_id
_entity_poly.type
_entity_poly.pdbx_seq_one_letter_code
_entity_poly.pdbx_strand_id
1 'polypeptide(L)'
;MTNTTLWKRVLILMFCAWGIVAAVPNAFYGRVETHNDAAKAIESAQGVATPEQEAALAEWPSFLPSALMNLGLDLRGGAHLLGRVELADVYKSRIDGMWVDVRDALRGVRDQVGAVRRAPSPDGVLRVTIEKPEAMPVALEAVRALATPVITLTGVGTNDIEVTAEGADIVVQLSEAEKQATDDRTMQQSLEIIRNRVDQAGTREPTIQRQGADRILIQVPGIGSAAELKGLIGTTAKLSFHPVVGRTDNAAAAPGARNLLLPSKDEPGIYYIVEETPVVTGEQLRDSQPSFDQNSNPAVSFRFDGAGGRKFGDYTANNVGALFAIVLDDQVISAPRINQAIPGGSGIITGNFTIEEATQLAVLLRAGALPAKMEFLEERTIGPELGADSIKAGQTAAIIGALAVVAYMVLSYGMFGWFANIALVLNIILMVAILSTIGATLTLPGIAGIVLTMGMAVDANVLIFERIREELRAGQSPGKACEAGFDRAFSAIMDANITGLLVGIIMFWIGSGPVRGFAVTLTLGILTSMFTAVYVTRLVVEVYLARRRPKMIVV
;
A
#
# COMPACT_ATOMS: atom_id res chain seq x y z
N MET A 1 -15.48 46.53 23.03
CA MET A 1 -16.05 45.36 22.33
C MET A 1 -15.18 45.11 21.11
N THR A 2 -14.18 44.29 21.21
CA THR A 2 -13.42 43.82 20.05
C THR A 2 -14.31 42.85 19.28
N ASN A 3 -15.10 43.42 18.36
CA ASN A 3 -15.85 42.62 17.41
C ASN A 3 -14.81 41.85 16.57
N THR A 4 -14.86 40.52 16.61
CA THR A 4 -14.21 39.72 15.58
C THR A 4 -14.58 40.33 14.22
N THR A 5 -13.57 40.68 13.43
CA THR A 5 -13.77 41.36 12.14
C THR A 5 -14.71 40.52 11.26
N LEU A 6 -15.58 41.16 10.50
CA LEU A 6 -16.63 40.49 9.73
C LEU A 6 -16.06 39.36 8.84
N TRP A 7 -14.88 39.56 8.26
CA TRP A 7 -14.22 38.55 7.43
C TRP A 7 -13.83 37.29 8.23
N LYS A 8 -13.39 37.43 9.51
CA LYS A 8 -13.07 36.29 10.39
C LYS A 8 -14.33 35.48 10.71
N ARG A 9 -15.46 36.15 10.97
CA ARG A 9 -16.75 35.48 11.20
C ARG A 9 -17.19 34.68 9.98
N VAL A 10 -17.09 35.28 8.79
CA VAL A 10 -17.42 34.62 7.53
C VAL A 10 -16.52 33.40 7.32
N LEU A 11 -15.24 33.52 7.58
CA LEU A 11 -14.27 32.43 7.42
C LEU A 11 -14.56 31.24 8.37
N ILE A 12 -14.86 31.52 9.65
CA ILE A 12 -15.24 30.50 10.64
C ILE A 12 -16.54 29.80 10.20
N LEU A 13 -17.54 30.55 9.78
CA LEU A 13 -18.81 29.98 9.33
C LEU A 13 -18.66 29.18 8.04
N MET A 14 -17.85 29.64 7.08
CA MET A 14 -17.56 28.87 5.86
C MET A 14 -16.85 27.56 6.17
N PHE A 15 -15.87 27.56 7.09
CA PHE A 15 -15.15 26.34 7.48
C PHE A 15 -16.08 25.35 8.19
N CYS A 16 -16.97 25.84 9.08
CA CYS A 16 -17.97 24.99 9.72
C CYS A 16 -19.00 24.45 8.69
N ALA A 17 -19.45 25.27 7.75
CA ALA A 17 -20.37 24.85 6.69
C ALA A 17 -19.73 23.79 5.77
N TRP A 18 -18.46 24.01 5.37
CA TRP A 18 -17.69 23.01 4.63
C TRP A 18 -17.60 21.70 5.40
N GLY A 19 -17.27 21.75 6.70
CA GLY A 19 -17.20 20.57 7.54
C GLY A 19 -18.51 19.80 7.61
N ILE A 20 -19.65 20.51 7.74
CA ILE A 20 -20.98 19.87 7.74
C ILE A 20 -21.21 19.16 6.41
N VAL A 21 -20.98 19.83 5.27
CA VAL A 21 -21.20 19.25 3.94
C VAL A 21 -20.27 18.05 3.69
N ALA A 22 -19.00 18.16 4.06
CA ALA A 22 -18.02 17.09 3.88
C ALA A 22 -18.25 15.88 4.82
N ALA A 23 -18.92 16.07 5.96
CA ALA A 23 -19.25 14.97 6.87
C ALA A 23 -20.55 14.23 6.48
N VAL A 24 -21.45 14.84 5.69
CA VAL A 24 -22.74 14.25 5.29
C VAL A 24 -22.64 12.85 4.71
N PRO A 25 -21.67 12.53 3.81
CA PRO A 25 -21.55 11.18 3.25
C PRO A 25 -21.45 10.08 4.30
N ASN A 26 -20.77 10.36 5.43
CA ASN A 26 -20.59 9.36 6.49
C ASN A 26 -21.86 9.04 7.26
N ALA A 27 -22.86 9.93 7.25
CA ALA A 27 -24.20 9.65 7.83
C ALA A 27 -24.99 8.67 6.97
N PHE A 28 -24.66 8.57 5.67
CA PHE A 28 -25.28 7.66 4.70
C PHE A 28 -24.27 6.65 4.15
N TYR A 29 -23.37 6.18 5.01
CA TYR A 29 -22.19 5.40 4.66
C TYR A 29 -22.46 4.29 3.64
N GLY A 30 -23.45 3.42 3.87
CA GLY A 30 -23.73 2.30 2.98
C GLY A 30 -24.13 2.72 1.55
N ARG A 31 -24.98 3.75 1.40
CA ARG A 31 -25.40 4.25 0.08
C ARG A 31 -24.25 4.88 -0.70
N VAL A 32 -23.45 5.69 -0.01
CA VAL A 32 -22.28 6.34 -0.62
C VAL A 32 -21.22 5.31 -0.98
N GLU A 33 -21.07 4.28 -0.16
CA GLU A 33 -20.17 3.16 -0.41
C GLU A 33 -20.57 2.39 -1.68
N THR A 34 -21.86 2.01 -1.82
CA THR A 34 -22.39 1.33 -3.02
C THR A 34 -22.17 2.18 -4.28
N HIS A 35 -22.42 3.49 -4.18
CA HIS A 35 -22.16 4.44 -5.27
C HIS A 35 -20.68 4.48 -5.67
N ASN A 36 -19.77 4.61 -4.71
CA ASN A 36 -18.32 4.68 -4.97
C ASN A 36 -17.76 3.38 -5.56
N ASP A 37 -18.28 2.23 -5.14
CA ASP A 37 -17.89 0.93 -5.68
C ASP A 37 -18.34 0.76 -7.13
N ALA A 38 -19.57 1.15 -7.43
CA ALA A 38 -20.09 1.14 -8.80
C ALA A 38 -19.27 2.08 -9.70
N ALA A 39 -18.92 3.29 -9.21
CA ALA A 39 -18.09 4.23 -9.96
C ALA A 39 -16.70 3.65 -10.27
N LYS A 40 -16.01 3.04 -9.29
CA LYS A 40 -14.72 2.38 -9.49
C LYS A 40 -14.81 1.19 -10.44
N ALA A 41 -15.86 0.37 -10.33
CA ALA A 41 -16.06 -0.79 -11.20
C ALA A 41 -16.26 -0.38 -12.66
N ILE A 42 -17.04 0.69 -12.92
CA ILE A 42 -17.25 1.24 -14.26
C ILE A 42 -15.95 1.84 -14.83
N GLU A 43 -15.19 2.56 -14.01
CA GLU A 43 -13.89 3.09 -14.41
C GLU A 43 -12.91 1.96 -14.81
N SER A 44 -12.87 0.88 -14.02
CA SER A 44 -12.06 -0.31 -14.29
C SER A 44 -12.51 -1.07 -15.55
N ALA A 45 -13.82 -1.04 -15.87
CA ALA A 45 -14.43 -1.63 -17.06
C ALA A 45 -14.39 -0.71 -18.29
N GLN A 46 -13.54 0.33 -18.30
CA GLN A 46 -13.40 1.30 -19.40
C GLN A 46 -14.71 2.01 -19.77
N GLY A 47 -15.57 2.27 -18.79
CA GLY A 47 -16.81 3.04 -18.97
C GLY A 47 -18.03 2.22 -19.38
N VAL A 48 -17.92 0.88 -19.44
CA VAL A 48 -19.09 0.01 -19.71
C VAL A 48 -19.81 -0.28 -18.39
N ALA A 49 -20.96 0.32 -18.19
CA ALA A 49 -21.79 0.11 -17.00
C ALA A 49 -22.79 -1.03 -17.21
N THR A 50 -22.96 -1.87 -16.18
CA THR A 50 -24.10 -2.80 -16.13
C THR A 50 -25.33 -2.09 -15.56
N PRO A 51 -26.58 -2.58 -15.84
CA PRO A 51 -27.81 -1.98 -15.27
C PRO A 51 -27.80 -1.93 -13.73
N GLU A 52 -27.16 -2.89 -13.07
CA GLU A 52 -27.01 -2.90 -11.61
C GLU A 52 -26.06 -1.80 -11.12
N GLN A 53 -24.97 -1.56 -11.85
CA GLN A 53 -24.01 -0.49 -11.55
C GLN A 53 -24.63 0.90 -11.77
N GLU A 54 -25.46 1.08 -12.81
CA GLU A 54 -26.20 2.31 -13.03
C GLU A 54 -27.20 2.60 -11.89
N ALA A 55 -27.90 1.56 -11.41
CA ALA A 55 -28.80 1.68 -10.26
C ALA A 55 -28.02 2.05 -8.99
N ALA A 56 -26.86 1.45 -8.76
CA ALA A 56 -25.99 1.75 -7.62
C ALA A 56 -25.42 3.18 -7.68
N LEU A 57 -25.08 3.69 -8.88
CA LEU A 57 -24.67 5.09 -9.05
C LEU A 57 -25.78 6.07 -8.70
N ALA A 58 -27.04 5.72 -8.93
CA ALA A 58 -28.19 6.56 -8.62
C ALA A 58 -28.50 6.67 -7.12
N GLU A 59 -27.90 5.83 -6.26
CA GLU A 59 -28.13 5.87 -4.81
C GLU A 59 -27.57 7.13 -4.13
N TRP A 60 -26.60 7.82 -4.77
CA TRP A 60 -26.02 9.05 -4.23
C TRP A 60 -25.96 10.16 -5.29
N PRO A 61 -26.39 11.40 -4.94
CA PRO A 61 -26.39 12.51 -5.89
C PRO A 61 -24.96 12.95 -6.26
N SER A 62 -24.66 13.12 -7.53
CA SER A 62 -23.34 13.49 -8.04
C SER A 62 -22.86 14.91 -7.63
N PHE A 63 -23.78 15.81 -7.19
CA PHE A 63 -23.43 17.16 -6.73
C PHE A 63 -22.97 17.19 -5.25
N LEU A 64 -23.17 16.12 -4.49
CA LEU A 64 -22.70 16.00 -3.12
C LEU A 64 -21.31 15.33 -3.09
N PRO A 65 -20.45 15.68 -2.10
CA PRO A 65 -19.20 14.96 -1.91
C PRO A 65 -19.47 13.48 -1.62
N SER A 66 -18.60 12.60 -2.10
CA SER A 66 -18.71 11.15 -1.89
C SER A 66 -17.53 10.58 -1.08
N ALA A 67 -16.69 11.45 -0.49
CA ALA A 67 -15.58 11.02 0.35
C ALA A 67 -16.08 10.40 1.65
N LEU A 68 -15.67 9.15 1.91
CA LEU A 68 -15.97 8.41 3.14
C LEU A 68 -14.72 8.25 4.00
N MET A 69 -14.90 8.08 5.31
CA MET A 69 -13.84 7.55 6.17
C MET A 69 -13.59 6.09 5.82
N ASN A 70 -12.33 5.72 5.69
CA ASN A 70 -11.96 4.32 5.49
C ASN A 70 -12.02 3.56 6.80
N LEU A 71 -12.66 2.39 6.79
CA LEU A 71 -12.73 1.53 7.95
C LEU A 71 -11.52 0.59 7.95
N GLY A 72 -10.75 0.59 9.03
CA GLY A 72 -9.60 -0.30 9.21
C GLY A 72 -10.00 -1.76 9.35
N LEU A 73 -8.99 -2.63 9.32
CA LEU A 73 -9.13 -4.08 9.42
C LEU A 73 -9.94 -4.50 10.65
N ASP A 74 -9.72 -3.83 11.80
CA ASP A 74 -10.39 -4.11 13.08
C ASP A 74 -11.91 -3.84 13.05
N LEU A 75 -12.37 -2.98 12.13
CA LEU A 75 -13.77 -2.56 12.02
C LEU A 75 -14.51 -3.24 10.87
N ARG A 76 -13.83 -3.50 9.76
CA ARG A 76 -14.43 -4.08 8.55
C ARG A 76 -14.24 -5.58 8.46
N GLY A 77 -13.29 -6.13 9.22
CA GLY A 77 -12.76 -7.46 8.98
C GLY A 77 -11.81 -7.48 7.79
N GLY A 78 -11.25 -8.63 7.48
CA GLY A 78 -10.34 -8.81 6.37
C GLY A 78 -9.11 -9.64 6.72
N ALA A 79 -8.01 -9.47 5.98
CA ALA A 79 -6.79 -10.24 6.14
C ALA A 79 -5.59 -9.38 6.54
N HIS A 80 -4.76 -9.96 7.40
CA HIS A 80 -3.46 -9.43 7.83
C HIS A 80 -2.39 -10.47 7.52
N LEU A 81 -1.38 -10.08 6.76
CA LEU A 81 -0.21 -10.90 6.45
C LEU A 81 1.06 -10.13 6.79
N LEU A 82 2.04 -10.84 7.35
CA LEU A 82 3.42 -10.36 7.45
C LEU A 82 4.30 -11.28 6.63
N GLY A 83 4.81 -10.78 5.51
CA GLY A 83 5.68 -11.52 4.61
C GLY A 83 7.14 -11.09 4.74
N ARG A 84 8.07 -12.04 4.66
CA ARG A 84 9.51 -11.83 4.50
C ARG A 84 9.87 -12.02 3.04
N VAL A 85 10.61 -11.11 2.46
CA VAL A 85 11.13 -11.19 1.09
C VAL A 85 12.47 -11.94 1.12
N GLU A 86 12.61 -12.99 0.32
CA GLU A 86 13.83 -13.82 0.25
C GLU A 86 14.89 -13.13 -0.63
N LEU A 87 15.65 -12.23 -0.04
CA LEU A 87 16.67 -11.43 -0.73
C LEU A 87 17.86 -12.25 -1.21
N ALA A 88 18.13 -13.39 -0.58
CA ALA A 88 19.25 -14.27 -0.95
C ALA A 88 19.13 -14.81 -2.40
N ASP A 89 17.92 -15.13 -2.84
CA ASP A 89 17.67 -15.59 -4.22
C ASP A 89 17.96 -14.48 -5.26
N VAL A 90 17.73 -13.23 -4.88
CA VAL A 90 18.04 -12.07 -5.74
C VAL A 90 19.54 -11.90 -5.92
N TYR A 91 20.31 -12.03 -4.82
CA TYR A 91 21.77 -11.96 -4.89
C TYR A 91 22.35 -13.09 -5.72
N LYS A 92 21.83 -14.32 -5.51
CA LYS A 92 22.22 -15.50 -6.30
C LYS A 92 21.97 -15.27 -7.78
N SER A 93 20.76 -14.88 -8.14
CA SER A 93 20.38 -14.64 -9.54
C SER A 93 21.24 -13.56 -10.20
N ARG A 94 21.56 -12.48 -9.45
CA ARG A 94 22.41 -11.39 -9.95
C ARG A 94 23.86 -11.85 -10.18
N ILE A 95 24.43 -12.58 -9.23
CA ILE A 95 25.79 -13.12 -9.34
C ILE A 95 25.88 -14.19 -10.44
N ASP A 96 24.88 -15.06 -10.55
CA ASP A 96 24.82 -16.06 -11.63
C ASP A 96 24.74 -15.41 -13.00
N GLY A 97 23.98 -14.31 -13.14
CA GLY A 97 23.93 -13.53 -14.37
C GLY A 97 25.27 -12.92 -14.77
N MET A 98 26.11 -12.54 -13.81
CA MET A 98 27.44 -11.99 -14.07
C MET A 98 28.44 -13.00 -14.68
N TRP A 99 28.15 -14.30 -14.59
CA TRP A 99 29.03 -15.32 -15.20
C TRP A 99 29.32 -15.05 -16.67
N VAL A 100 28.34 -14.60 -17.43
CA VAL A 100 28.50 -14.31 -18.88
C VAL A 100 29.51 -13.18 -19.08
N ASP A 101 29.37 -12.09 -18.32
CA ASP A 101 30.22 -10.91 -18.43
C ASP A 101 31.67 -11.21 -17.98
N VAL A 102 31.80 -11.91 -16.85
CA VAL A 102 33.10 -12.34 -16.32
C VAL A 102 33.82 -13.28 -17.32
N ARG A 103 33.10 -14.25 -17.88
CA ARG A 103 33.65 -15.15 -18.88
C ARG A 103 34.10 -14.39 -20.13
N ASP A 104 33.31 -13.43 -20.60
CA ASP A 104 33.61 -12.69 -21.81
C ASP A 104 34.77 -11.69 -21.61
N ALA A 105 34.87 -11.08 -20.42
CA ALA A 105 36.03 -10.27 -20.02
C ALA A 105 37.33 -11.11 -19.99
N LEU A 106 37.27 -12.30 -19.38
CA LEU A 106 38.42 -13.22 -19.33
C LEU A 106 38.78 -13.81 -20.70
N ARG A 107 37.83 -13.94 -21.63
CA ARG A 107 38.10 -14.29 -23.03
C ARG A 107 38.96 -13.24 -23.73
N GLY A 108 38.78 -11.95 -23.44
CA GLY A 108 39.60 -10.88 -23.98
C GLY A 108 41.10 -11.01 -23.66
N VAL A 109 41.45 -11.70 -22.56
CA VAL A 109 42.83 -11.93 -22.08
C VAL A 109 43.20 -13.40 -22.09
N ARG A 110 42.53 -14.26 -22.86
CA ARG A 110 42.68 -15.72 -22.91
C ARG A 110 44.10 -16.20 -23.14
N ASP A 111 44.87 -15.50 -23.99
CA ASP A 111 46.25 -15.86 -24.29
C ASP A 111 47.15 -15.87 -23.06
N GLN A 112 46.81 -15.03 -22.08
CA GLN A 112 47.54 -14.89 -20.83
C GLN A 112 46.98 -15.84 -19.73
N VAL A 113 45.65 -15.92 -19.55
CA VAL A 113 44.99 -16.63 -18.44
C VAL A 113 44.68 -18.11 -18.75
N GLY A 114 44.69 -18.51 -20.04
CA GLY A 114 44.35 -19.85 -20.47
C GLY A 114 42.85 -20.14 -20.50
N ALA A 115 42.50 -21.41 -20.24
CA ALA A 115 41.10 -21.84 -20.16
C ALA A 115 40.47 -21.37 -18.83
N VAL A 116 39.15 -20.99 -18.91
CA VAL A 116 38.38 -20.46 -17.79
C VAL A 116 37.23 -21.40 -17.51
N ARG A 117 37.01 -21.77 -16.26
CA ARG A 117 35.94 -22.66 -15.84
C ARG A 117 35.22 -22.08 -14.61
N ARG A 118 33.90 -22.21 -14.58
CA ARG A 118 33.12 -21.94 -13.37
C ARG A 118 33.33 -23.06 -12.37
N ALA A 119 33.78 -22.74 -11.16
CA ALA A 119 33.91 -23.66 -10.06
C ALA A 119 32.65 -23.69 -9.17
N PRO A 120 32.37 -24.80 -8.47
CA PRO A 120 31.33 -24.86 -7.46
C PRO A 120 31.56 -23.79 -6.39
N SER A 121 30.49 -23.05 -6.02
CA SER A 121 30.56 -21.97 -5.04
C SER A 121 29.27 -21.91 -4.21
N PRO A 122 29.32 -21.35 -3.00
CA PRO A 122 28.11 -21.04 -2.24
C PRO A 122 27.20 -20.07 -3.00
N ASP A 123 25.92 -20.04 -2.63
CA ASP A 123 24.94 -19.09 -3.20
C ASP A 123 25.40 -17.64 -2.99
N GLY A 124 25.23 -16.81 -4.01
CA GLY A 124 25.64 -15.39 -3.97
C GLY A 124 27.15 -15.16 -4.15
N VAL A 125 27.92 -16.18 -4.50
CA VAL A 125 29.35 -16.09 -4.83
C VAL A 125 29.60 -16.75 -6.18
N LEU A 126 30.30 -16.07 -7.08
CA LEU A 126 30.78 -16.64 -8.34
C LEU A 126 32.27 -16.96 -8.19
N ARG A 127 32.61 -18.22 -8.37
CA ARG A 127 33.99 -18.70 -8.33
C ARG A 127 34.42 -19.15 -9.73
N VAL A 128 35.55 -18.62 -10.19
CA VAL A 128 36.08 -18.87 -11.55
C VAL A 128 37.54 -19.29 -11.48
N THR A 129 37.81 -20.49 -11.91
CA THR A 129 39.18 -21.03 -11.97
C THR A 129 39.83 -20.69 -13.30
N ILE A 130 41.06 -20.18 -13.27
CA ILE A 130 41.89 -19.92 -14.44
C ILE A 130 42.98 -20.99 -14.57
N GLU A 131 43.37 -21.32 -15.81
CA GLU A 131 44.35 -22.37 -16.09
C GLU A 131 45.78 -21.97 -15.69
N LYS A 132 46.12 -20.67 -15.79
CA LYS A 132 47.45 -20.13 -15.50
C LYS A 132 47.43 -19.23 -14.27
N PRO A 133 47.70 -19.75 -13.04
CA PRO A 133 47.61 -18.94 -11.81
C PRO A 133 48.58 -17.75 -11.77
N GLU A 134 49.69 -17.82 -12.50
CA GLU A 134 50.66 -16.73 -12.62
C GLU A 134 50.06 -15.47 -13.32
N ALA A 135 49.02 -15.63 -14.10
CA ALA A 135 48.33 -14.54 -14.77
C ALA A 135 47.17 -13.96 -13.91
N MET A 136 47.04 -14.35 -12.63
CA MET A 136 45.99 -13.86 -11.71
C MET A 136 45.89 -12.33 -11.67
N PRO A 137 47.00 -11.55 -11.63
CA PRO A 137 46.87 -10.08 -11.62
C PRO A 137 46.14 -9.53 -12.86
N VAL A 138 46.40 -10.07 -14.04
CA VAL A 138 45.75 -9.67 -15.30
C VAL A 138 44.28 -10.07 -15.32
N ALA A 139 43.99 -11.28 -14.84
CA ALA A 139 42.62 -11.77 -14.73
C ALA A 139 41.79 -10.94 -13.74
N LEU A 140 42.36 -10.58 -12.58
CA LEU A 140 41.69 -9.71 -11.60
C LEU A 140 41.42 -8.31 -12.17
N GLU A 141 42.37 -7.73 -12.93
CA GLU A 141 42.18 -6.42 -13.55
C GLU A 141 41.06 -6.47 -14.58
N ALA A 142 41.00 -7.48 -15.43
CA ALA A 142 39.95 -7.68 -16.40
C ALA A 142 38.56 -7.83 -15.76
N VAL A 143 38.45 -8.56 -14.65
CA VAL A 143 37.17 -8.75 -13.94
C VAL A 143 36.80 -7.50 -13.12
N ARG A 144 37.76 -6.82 -12.48
CA ARG A 144 37.53 -5.55 -11.75
C ARG A 144 37.08 -4.42 -12.66
N ALA A 145 37.46 -4.45 -13.94
CA ALA A 145 36.99 -3.48 -14.94
C ALA A 145 35.46 -3.57 -15.22
N LEU A 146 34.82 -4.67 -14.83
CA LEU A 146 33.35 -4.83 -14.88
C LEU A 146 32.64 -4.13 -13.74
N ALA A 147 33.35 -3.76 -12.68
CA ALA A 147 32.75 -3.13 -11.51
C ALA A 147 32.19 -1.75 -11.85
N THR A 148 30.97 -1.50 -11.41
CA THR A 148 30.28 -0.22 -11.57
C THR A 148 30.14 0.49 -10.24
N PRO A 149 30.26 1.85 -10.18
CA PRO A 149 30.11 2.57 -8.92
C PRO A 149 28.66 2.57 -8.46
N VAL A 150 28.42 2.21 -7.21
CA VAL A 150 27.12 2.32 -6.54
C VAL A 150 27.01 3.72 -5.94
N ILE A 151 25.97 4.44 -6.31
CA ILE A 151 25.67 5.76 -5.74
C ILE A 151 25.01 5.55 -4.37
N THR A 152 25.72 5.90 -3.29
CA THR A 152 25.19 5.90 -1.93
C THR A 152 24.78 7.31 -1.50
N LEU A 153 23.92 7.41 -0.49
CA LEU A 153 23.52 8.71 0.09
C LEU A 153 24.70 9.54 0.61
N THR A 154 25.84 8.91 0.90
CA THR A 154 27.08 9.57 1.36
C THR A 154 27.96 10.08 0.22
N GLY A 155 27.60 9.85 -1.04
CA GLY A 155 28.29 10.37 -2.23
C GLY A 155 29.62 9.70 -2.58
N VAL A 156 30.11 8.78 -1.79
CA VAL A 156 31.35 8.01 -2.09
C VAL A 156 30.93 6.73 -2.82
N GLY A 157 31.16 6.68 -4.13
CA GLY A 157 30.89 5.49 -4.94
C GLY A 157 31.80 4.34 -4.53
N THR A 158 31.23 3.33 -3.89
CA THR A 158 31.86 2.00 -3.76
C THR A 158 31.47 1.17 -4.98
N ASN A 159 32.30 0.22 -5.38
CA ASN A 159 31.99 -0.67 -6.48
C ASN A 159 30.83 -1.63 -6.08
N ASP A 160 30.05 -2.04 -7.08
CA ASP A 160 28.94 -3.00 -6.92
C ASP A 160 29.43 -4.42 -6.61
N ILE A 161 30.63 -4.77 -7.06
CA ILE A 161 31.24 -6.08 -6.84
C ILE A 161 32.58 -5.98 -6.12
N GLU A 162 32.86 -6.98 -5.32
CA GLU A 162 34.18 -7.26 -4.74
C GLU A 162 34.81 -8.43 -5.48
N VAL A 163 36.02 -8.22 -5.99
CA VAL A 163 36.75 -9.21 -6.73
C VAL A 163 38.06 -9.54 -5.99
N THR A 164 38.18 -10.77 -5.51
CA THR A 164 39.34 -11.28 -4.76
C THR A 164 39.91 -12.51 -5.42
N ALA A 165 41.16 -12.87 -5.07
CA ALA A 165 41.79 -14.09 -5.52
C ALA A 165 41.94 -15.08 -4.35
N GLU A 166 41.58 -16.33 -4.57
CA GLU A 166 41.79 -17.44 -3.65
C GLU A 166 42.51 -18.58 -4.38
N GLY A 167 43.85 -18.60 -4.28
CA GLY A 167 44.67 -19.56 -5.03
C GLY A 167 44.60 -19.37 -6.54
N ALA A 168 44.06 -20.35 -7.27
CA ALA A 168 43.83 -20.26 -8.73
C ALA A 168 42.44 -19.76 -9.09
N ASP A 169 41.62 -19.43 -8.11
CA ASP A 169 40.24 -19.00 -8.31
C ASP A 169 40.09 -17.48 -8.14
N ILE A 170 39.31 -16.89 -9.01
CA ILE A 170 38.78 -15.54 -8.87
C ILE A 170 37.42 -15.68 -8.17
N VAL A 171 37.20 -14.93 -7.08
CA VAL A 171 35.98 -14.91 -6.32
C VAL A 171 35.32 -13.56 -6.53
N VAL A 172 34.08 -13.56 -7.03
CA VAL A 172 33.28 -12.38 -7.27
C VAL A 172 32.03 -12.46 -6.39
N GLN A 173 31.80 -11.41 -5.62
CA GLN A 173 30.62 -11.26 -4.76
C GLN A 173 30.09 -9.82 -4.80
N LEU A 174 28.83 -9.62 -4.42
CA LEU A 174 28.28 -8.27 -4.29
C LEU A 174 28.90 -7.57 -3.09
N SER A 175 29.23 -6.30 -3.25
CA SER A 175 29.64 -5.44 -2.12
C SER A 175 28.47 -5.21 -1.16
N GLU A 176 28.77 -4.89 0.10
CA GLU A 176 27.73 -4.58 1.08
C GLU A 176 26.88 -3.37 0.66
N ALA A 177 27.48 -2.39 -0.02
CA ALA A 177 26.74 -1.24 -0.57
C ALA A 177 25.76 -1.67 -1.66
N GLU A 178 26.16 -2.59 -2.55
CA GLU A 178 25.25 -3.10 -3.59
C GLU A 178 24.20 -4.04 -3.03
N LYS A 179 24.50 -4.83 -1.99
CA LYS A 179 23.48 -5.62 -1.29
C LYS A 179 22.39 -4.69 -0.73
N GLN A 180 22.77 -3.63 0.00
CA GLN A 180 21.80 -2.66 0.52
C GLN A 180 20.98 -1.98 -0.58
N ALA A 181 21.63 -1.56 -1.68
CA ALA A 181 20.94 -0.97 -2.80
C ALA A 181 19.99 -1.95 -3.51
N THR A 182 20.37 -3.23 -3.58
CA THR A 182 19.54 -4.31 -4.12
C THR A 182 18.35 -4.58 -3.20
N ASP A 183 18.55 -4.61 -1.87
CA ASP A 183 17.48 -4.78 -0.89
C ASP A 183 16.44 -3.68 -1.02
N ASP A 184 16.89 -2.44 -1.04
CA ASP A 184 15.98 -1.30 -1.14
C ASP A 184 15.17 -1.31 -2.45
N ARG A 185 15.83 -1.61 -3.59
CA ARG A 185 15.15 -1.77 -4.88
C ARG A 185 14.14 -2.92 -4.86
N THR A 186 14.55 -4.09 -4.37
CA THR A 186 13.71 -5.28 -4.30
C THR A 186 12.50 -5.03 -3.40
N MET A 187 12.70 -4.40 -2.25
CA MET A 187 11.61 -4.05 -1.33
C MET A 187 10.66 -3.04 -1.94
N GLN A 188 11.16 -1.99 -2.61
CA GLN A 188 10.31 -0.99 -3.27
C GLN A 188 9.49 -1.60 -4.41
N GLN A 189 10.12 -2.41 -5.27
CA GLN A 189 9.42 -3.12 -6.34
C GLN A 189 8.37 -4.09 -5.81
N SER A 190 8.71 -4.85 -4.75
CA SER A 190 7.77 -5.77 -4.11
C SER A 190 6.55 -5.02 -3.54
N LEU A 191 6.76 -3.89 -2.86
CA LEU A 191 5.68 -3.05 -2.35
C LEU A 191 4.75 -2.54 -3.46
N GLU A 192 5.32 -2.09 -4.59
CA GLU A 192 4.55 -1.60 -5.73
C GLU A 192 3.74 -2.72 -6.40
N ILE A 193 4.37 -3.87 -6.64
CA ILE A 193 3.70 -5.02 -7.25
C ILE A 193 2.59 -5.56 -6.36
N ILE A 194 2.84 -5.70 -5.04
CA ILE A 194 1.81 -6.14 -4.09
C ILE A 194 0.64 -5.16 -4.08
N ARG A 195 0.92 -3.85 -4.07
CA ARG A 195 -0.13 -2.82 -4.15
C ARG A 195 -0.94 -2.97 -5.42
N ASN A 196 -0.29 -3.08 -6.57
CA ASN A 196 -0.97 -3.26 -7.85
C ASN A 196 -1.83 -4.53 -7.88
N ARG A 197 -1.37 -5.64 -7.31
CA ARG A 197 -2.14 -6.90 -7.23
C ARG A 197 -3.39 -6.74 -6.37
N VAL A 198 -3.24 -6.12 -5.20
CA VAL A 198 -4.33 -5.89 -4.26
C VAL A 198 -5.35 -4.89 -4.81
N ASP A 199 -4.89 -3.81 -5.45
CA ASP A 199 -5.75 -2.80 -6.06
C ASP A 199 -6.55 -3.37 -7.25
N GLN A 200 -5.92 -4.20 -8.10
CA GLN A 200 -6.58 -4.86 -9.23
C GLN A 200 -7.59 -5.93 -8.80
N ALA A 201 -7.42 -6.51 -7.61
CA ALA A 201 -8.42 -7.39 -7.02
C ALA A 201 -9.68 -6.65 -6.53
N GLY A 202 -9.75 -5.31 -6.72
CA GLY A 202 -10.89 -4.49 -6.32
C GLY A 202 -11.00 -4.27 -4.82
N THR A 203 -9.93 -4.52 -4.07
CA THR A 203 -9.90 -4.31 -2.63
C THR A 203 -9.79 -2.82 -2.28
N ARG A 204 -10.33 -2.46 -1.11
CA ARG A 204 -10.38 -1.07 -0.68
C ARG A 204 -9.21 -0.75 0.23
N GLU A 205 -8.42 0.24 -0.16
CA GLU A 205 -7.38 0.90 0.63
C GLU A 205 -6.54 -0.02 1.53
N PRO A 206 -5.72 -0.87 0.91
CA PRO A 206 -4.83 -1.75 1.65
C PRO A 206 -3.76 -0.93 2.37
N THR A 207 -3.40 -1.35 3.56
CA THR A 207 -2.20 -0.86 4.24
C THR A 207 -1.04 -1.78 3.89
N ILE A 208 -0.12 -1.31 3.04
CA ILE A 208 1.05 -2.06 2.61
C ILE A 208 2.28 -1.23 2.98
N GLN A 209 3.09 -1.77 3.91
CA GLN A 209 4.22 -1.04 4.50
C GLN A 209 5.44 -1.94 4.68
N ARG A 210 6.64 -1.39 4.43
CA ARG A 210 7.90 -2.04 4.82
C ARG A 210 8.03 -2.06 6.34
N GLN A 211 8.40 -3.20 6.89
CA GLN A 211 8.65 -3.40 8.31
C GLN A 211 10.05 -3.98 8.53
N GLY A 212 11.01 -3.14 8.89
CA GLY A 212 12.41 -3.55 8.99
C GLY A 212 13.11 -3.63 7.64
N ALA A 213 14.12 -4.50 7.53
CA ALA A 213 14.95 -4.60 6.33
C ALA A 213 14.28 -5.41 5.20
N ASP A 214 13.65 -6.52 5.55
CA ASP A 214 13.23 -7.60 4.64
C ASP A 214 11.75 -7.99 4.74
N ARG A 215 10.93 -7.29 5.54
CA ARG A 215 9.54 -7.65 5.79
C ARG A 215 8.57 -6.63 5.22
N ILE A 216 7.40 -7.12 4.79
CA ILE A 216 6.28 -6.32 4.32
C ILE A 216 5.04 -6.70 5.12
N LEU A 217 4.43 -5.69 5.75
CA LEU A 217 3.14 -5.78 6.39
C LEU A 217 2.05 -5.49 5.35
N ILE A 218 1.07 -6.38 5.23
CA ILE A 218 -0.03 -6.28 4.29
C ILE A 218 -1.34 -6.47 5.03
N GLN A 219 -2.16 -5.44 5.05
CA GLN A 219 -3.48 -5.45 5.69
C GLN A 219 -4.51 -5.03 4.65
N VAL A 220 -5.46 -5.91 4.38
CA VAL A 220 -6.49 -5.70 3.36
C VAL A 220 -7.87 -5.82 4.02
N PRO A 221 -8.56 -4.69 4.25
CA PRO A 221 -9.92 -4.69 4.77
C PRO A 221 -10.90 -5.25 3.72
N GLY A 222 -11.88 -6.03 4.18
CA GLY A 222 -12.97 -6.51 3.34
C GLY A 222 -12.66 -7.71 2.46
N ILE A 223 -11.43 -8.25 2.45
CA ILE A 223 -11.12 -9.53 1.81
C ILE A 223 -11.61 -10.69 2.68
N GLY A 224 -12.07 -11.78 2.04
CA GLY A 224 -12.71 -12.89 2.75
C GLY A 224 -11.81 -13.66 3.71
N SER A 225 -10.54 -13.84 3.36
CA SER A 225 -9.58 -14.59 4.19
C SER A 225 -8.12 -14.25 3.91
N ALA A 226 -7.25 -14.60 4.87
CA ALA A 226 -5.79 -14.52 4.68
C ALA A 226 -5.32 -15.49 3.57
N ALA A 227 -5.99 -16.62 3.39
CA ALA A 227 -5.66 -17.58 2.34
C ALA A 227 -5.93 -17.01 0.94
N GLU A 228 -7.04 -16.30 0.76
CA GLU A 228 -7.37 -15.60 -0.49
C GLU A 228 -6.33 -14.52 -0.80
N LEU A 229 -6.00 -13.68 0.18
CA LEU A 229 -4.97 -12.65 0.03
C LEU A 229 -3.60 -13.27 -0.30
N LYS A 230 -3.23 -14.36 0.35
CA LYS A 230 -2.01 -15.10 0.08
C LYS A 230 -1.98 -15.67 -1.35
N GLY A 231 -3.10 -16.14 -1.88
CA GLY A 231 -3.24 -16.55 -3.28
C GLY A 231 -2.96 -15.41 -4.26
N LEU A 232 -3.41 -14.19 -3.94
CA LEU A 232 -3.20 -13.00 -4.78
C LEU A 232 -1.75 -12.51 -4.79
N ILE A 233 -1.04 -12.61 -3.65
CA ILE A 233 0.28 -11.97 -3.51
C ILE A 233 1.44 -12.95 -3.35
N GLY A 234 1.16 -14.22 -3.02
CA GLY A 234 2.18 -15.20 -2.61
C GLY A 234 2.99 -15.79 -3.76
N THR A 235 2.48 -15.74 -4.98
CA THR A 235 3.17 -16.27 -6.16
C THR A 235 4.10 -15.23 -6.76
N THR A 236 5.29 -15.65 -7.21
CA THR A 236 6.21 -14.75 -7.92
C THR A 236 5.61 -14.32 -9.25
N ALA A 237 4.78 -15.16 -9.87
CA ALA A 237 4.15 -14.95 -11.18
C ALA A 237 5.18 -14.63 -12.29
N LYS A 238 6.34 -15.28 -12.23
CA LYS A 238 7.40 -15.13 -13.22
C LYS A 238 7.03 -15.88 -14.49
N LEU A 239 6.48 -15.14 -15.44
CA LEU A 239 6.07 -15.68 -16.74
C LEU A 239 7.24 -15.68 -17.72
N SER A 240 7.42 -16.78 -18.46
CA SER A 240 8.38 -16.86 -19.55
C SER A 240 7.89 -17.81 -20.64
N PHE A 241 8.35 -17.57 -21.86
CA PHE A 241 7.94 -18.34 -23.03
C PHE A 241 9.16 -19.00 -23.65
N HIS A 242 9.15 -20.34 -23.70
CA HIS A 242 10.30 -21.13 -24.07
C HIS A 242 10.03 -22.05 -25.28
N PRO A 243 11.01 -22.22 -26.18
CA PRO A 243 10.97 -23.28 -27.17
C PRO A 243 10.93 -24.66 -26.51
N VAL A 244 10.08 -25.55 -26.97
CA VAL A 244 10.02 -26.93 -26.51
C VAL A 244 10.94 -27.80 -27.35
N VAL A 245 11.91 -28.46 -26.69
CA VAL A 245 12.84 -29.41 -27.32
C VAL A 245 12.29 -30.83 -27.26
N GLY A 246 11.58 -31.18 -26.19
CA GLY A 246 11.04 -32.53 -26.03
C GLY A 246 10.03 -32.62 -24.89
N ARG A 247 9.42 -33.81 -24.75
CA ARG A 247 8.46 -34.16 -23.71
C ARG A 247 8.82 -35.54 -23.16
N THR A 248 8.74 -35.74 -21.85
CA THR A 248 9.07 -37.00 -21.19
C THR A 248 8.19 -37.21 -19.96
N ASP A 249 8.00 -38.44 -19.55
CA ASP A 249 7.35 -38.86 -18.29
C ASP A 249 8.37 -39.15 -17.17
N ASN A 250 9.66 -39.04 -17.48
CA ASN A 250 10.73 -39.32 -16.53
C ASN A 250 11.22 -38.04 -15.85
N ALA A 251 10.92 -37.90 -14.56
CA ALA A 251 11.38 -36.76 -13.71
C ALA A 251 12.92 -36.66 -13.58
N ALA A 252 13.65 -37.75 -13.85
CA ALA A 252 15.12 -37.79 -13.77
C ALA A 252 15.79 -37.71 -15.16
N ALA A 253 15.02 -37.38 -16.23
CA ALA A 253 15.59 -37.25 -17.56
C ALA A 253 16.62 -36.11 -17.60
N ALA A 254 17.78 -36.37 -18.21
CA ALA A 254 18.78 -35.33 -18.41
C ALA A 254 18.32 -34.38 -19.52
N PRO A 255 18.12 -33.07 -19.27
CA PRO A 255 17.58 -32.16 -20.26
C PRO A 255 18.56 -31.84 -21.41
N GLY A 256 19.84 -32.17 -21.23
CA GLY A 256 20.90 -31.79 -22.14
C GLY A 256 21.48 -30.39 -21.83
N ALA A 257 22.50 -29.99 -22.58
CA ALA A 257 23.14 -28.70 -22.37
C ALA A 257 22.21 -27.55 -22.80
N ARG A 258 22.09 -26.52 -21.98
CA ARG A 258 21.23 -25.34 -22.20
C ARG A 258 19.73 -25.63 -22.26
N ASN A 259 19.27 -26.69 -21.66
CA ASN A 259 17.85 -27.02 -21.54
C ASN A 259 17.46 -27.19 -20.08
N LEU A 260 16.20 -26.93 -19.79
CA LEU A 260 15.57 -27.13 -18.50
C LEU A 260 14.53 -28.24 -18.58
N LEU A 261 14.42 -29.03 -17.51
CA LEU A 261 13.34 -30.03 -17.37
C LEU A 261 12.30 -29.45 -16.40
N LEU A 262 11.12 -29.11 -16.92
CA LEU A 262 10.06 -28.47 -16.14
C LEU A 262 8.80 -29.33 -16.08
N PRO A 263 8.17 -29.45 -14.89
CA PRO A 263 6.92 -30.19 -14.74
C PRO A 263 5.75 -29.47 -15.42
N SER A 264 4.80 -30.24 -15.96
CA SER A 264 3.54 -29.71 -16.47
C SER A 264 2.51 -29.56 -15.34
N LYS A 265 1.79 -28.44 -15.33
CA LYS A 265 0.65 -28.22 -14.44
C LYS A 265 -0.62 -28.90 -14.99
N ASP A 266 -0.85 -28.80 -16.31
CA ASP A 266 -2.03 -29.35 -16.98
C ASP A 266 -2.01 -30.88 -17.09
N GLU A 267 -0.81 -31.48 -17.21
CA GLU A 267 -0.62 -32.92 -17.41
C GLU A 267 0.25 -33.50 -16.28
N PRO A 268 -0.33 -33.90 -15.14
CA PRO A 268 0.43 -34.44 -14.00
C PRO A 268 1.29 -35.66 -14.41
N GLY A 269 2.57 -35.63 -14.02
CA GLY A 269 3.54 -36.67 -14.37
C GLY A 269 4.24 -36.50 -15.71
N ILE A 270 3.92 -35.45 -16.47
CA ILE A 270 4.61 -35.10 -17.71
C ILE A 270 5.57 -33.92 -17.44
N TYR A 271 6.76 -34.01 -18.06
CA TYR A 271 7.79 -32.99 -18.02
C TYR A 271 8.11 -32.52 -19.43
N TYR A 272 8.33 -31.23 -19.60
CA TYR A 272 8.80 -30.65 -20.83
C TYR A 272 10.29 -30.29 -20.72
N ILE A 273 11.03 -30.65 -21.76
CA ILE A 273 12.41 -30.18 -21.95
C ILE A 273 12.30 -28.92 -22.78
N VAL A 274 12.70 -27.80 -22.22
CA VAL A 274 12.61 -26.48 -22.84
C VAL A 274 14.00 -25.85 -22.95
N GLU A 275 14.23 -24.97 -23.89
CA GLU A 275 15.47 -24.18 -23.91
C GLU A 275 15.59 -23.29 -22.67
N GLU A 276 16.80 -23.19 -22.10
CA GLU A 276 17.06 -22.38 -20.89
C GLU A 276 16.77 -20.89 -21.14
N THR A 277 17.05 -20.39 -22.36
CA THR A 277 16.82 -18.99 -22.71
C THR A 277 15.40 -18.77 -23.23
N PRO A 278 14.57 -17.96 -22.55
CA PRO A 278 13.22 -17.64 -23.02
C PRO A 278 13.27 -16.71 -24.24
N VAL A 279 12.30 -16.84 -25.13
CA VAL A 279 12.10 -15.93 -26.27
C VAL A 279 11.57 -14.57 -25.79
N VAL A 280 10.58 -14.60 -24.91
CA VAL A 280 9.97 -13.44 -24.25
C VAL A 280 9.66 -13.76 -22.80
N THR A 281 9.65 -12.72 -21.96
CA THR A 281 9.36 -12.83 -20.52
C THR A 281 8.15 -11.97 -20.13
N GLY A 282 7.63 -12.16 -18.93
CA GLY A 282 6.55 -11.36 -18.38
C GLY A 282 6.88 -9.87 -18.23
N GLU A 283 8.16 -9.49 -18.19
CA GLU A 283 8.58 -8.08 -18.16
C GLU A 283 8.18 -7.31 -19.42
N GLN A 284 8.01 -8.02 -20.53
CA GLN A 284 7.60 -7.46 -21.82
C GLN A 284 6.06 -7.49 -21.99
N LEU A 285 5.33 -7.97 -20.98
CA LEU A 285 3.88 -8.02 -20.97
C LEU A 285 3.33 -6.61 -20.68
N ARG A 286 2.44 -6.13 -21.57
CA ARG A 286 1.78 -4.84 -21.43
C ARG A 286 0.42 -4.96 -20.76
N ASP A 287 -0.33 -6.01 -21.09
CA ASP A 287 -1.69 -6.21 -20.60
C ASP A 287 -2.04 -7.70 -20.54
N SER A 288 -2.92 -8.07 -19.61
CA SER A 288 -3.48 -9.40 -19.48
C SER A 288 -4.90 -9.32 -18.94
N GLN A 289 -5.84 -10.08 -19.53
CA GLN A 289 -7.25 -10.04 -19.16
C GLN A 289 -7.85 -11.44 -19.15
N PRO A 290 -8.83 -11.71 -18.26
CA PRO A 290 -9.64 -12.94 -18.35
C PRO A 290 -10.33 -12.98 -19.73
N SER A 291 -10.37 -14.15 -20.33
CA SER A 291 -10.95 -14.37 -21.66
C SER A 291 -11.54 -15.79 -21.74
N PHE A 292 -12.04 -16.16 -22.89
CA PHE A 292 -12.48 -17.52 -23.18
C PHE A 292 -11.78 -18.01 -24.46
N ASP A 293 -11.49 -19.29 -24.49
CA ASP A 293 -10.97 -19.94 -25.70
C ASP A 293 -12.09 -20.17 -26.75
N GLN A 294 -11.76 -20.76 -27.88
CA GLN A 294 -12.71 -21.05 -28.97
C GLN A 294 -13.80 -22.08 -28.55
N ASN A 295 -13.56 -22.81 -27.45
CA ASN A 295 -14.48 -23.80 -26.90
C ASN A 295 -15.28 -23.27 -25.70
N SER A 296 -15.20 -21.93 -25.44
CA SER A 296 -15.81 -21.27 -24.29
C SER A 296 -15.23 -21.71 -22.94
N ASN A 297 -14.02 -22.27 -22.89
CA ASN A 297 -13.33 -22.53 -21.62
C ASN A 297 -12.63 -21.27 -21.13
N PRO A 298 -12.55 -21.08 -19.80
CA PRO A 298 -11.82 -19.94 -19.23
C PRO A 298 -10.36 -19.94 -19.67
N ALA A 299 -9.86 -18.77 -20.07
CA ALA A 299 -8.53 -18.56 -20.59
C ALA A 299 -8.01 -17.17 -20.20
N VAL A 300 -6.75 -16.88 -20.45
CA VAL A 300 -6.15 -15.57 -20.18
C VAL A 300 -5.58 -14.99 -21.46
N SER A 301 -6.13 -13.88 -21.93
CA SER A 301 -5.55 -13.12 -23.04
C SER A 301 -4.36 -12.30 -22.55
N PHE A 302 -3.35 -12.16 -23.39
CA PHE A 302 -2.18 -11.35 -23.13
C PHE A 302 -1.75 -10.54 -24.33
N ARG A 303 -1.02 -9.43 -24.05
CA ARG A 303 -0.43 -8.58 -25.08
C ARG A 303 0.95 -8.11 -24.63
N PHE A 304 1.95 -8.30 -25.46
CA PHE A 304 3.29 -7.78 -25.24
C PHE A 304 3.42 -6.30 -25.64
N ASP A 305 4.47 -5.67 -25.15
CA ASP A 305 4.95 -4.37 -25.64
C ASP A 305 5.53 -4.47 -27.06
N GLY A 306 5.97 -3.34 -27.63
CA GLY A 306 6.49 -3.33 -28.99
C GLY A 306 7.78 -4.14 -29.20
N ALA A 307 8.60 -4.33 -28.14
CA ALA A 307 9.85 -5.10 -28.22
C ALA A 307 9.56 -6.61 -28.10
N GLY A 308 8.76 -6.99 -27.10
CA GLY A 308 8.32 -8.37 -26.89
C GLY A 308 7.46 -8.87 -28.05
N GLY A 309 6.55 -8.03 -28.56
CA GLY A 309 5.70 -8.36 -29.71
C GLY A 309 6.50 -8.67 -30.98
N ARG A 310 7.58 -7.94 -31.24
CA ARG A 310 8.48 -8.25 -32.39
C ARG A 310 9.19 -9.58 -32.19
N LYS A 311 9.83 -9.81 -31.02
CA LYS A 311 10.51 -11.08 -30.74
C LYS A 311 9.56 -12.27 -30.81
N PHE A 312 8.35 -12.13 -30.25
CA PHE A 312 7.32 -13.16 -30.28
C PHE A 312 6.82 -13.42 -31.72
N GLY A 313 6.58 -12.34 -32.47
CA GLY A 313 6.16 -12.42 -33.88
C GLY A 313 7.20 -13.09 -34.77
N ASP A 314 8.46 -12.68 -34.65
CA ASP A 314 9.58 -13.26 -35.41
C ASP A 314 9.77 -14.75 -35.09
N TYR A 315 9.73 -15.09 -33.81
CA TYR A 315 9.84 -16.49 -33.37
C TYR A 315 8.68 -17.34 -33.90
N THR A 316 7.42 -16.89 -33.74
CA THR A 316 6.24 -17.65 -34.18
C THR A 316 6.19 -17.79 -35.71
N ALA A 317 6.68 -16.80 -36.47
CA ALA A 317 6.79 -16.89 -37.95
C ALA A 317 7.77 -17.95 -38.40
N ASN A 318 8.92 -18.10 -37.72
CA ASN A 318 9.97 -19.04 -38.10
C ASN A 318 9.73 -20.48 -37.54
N ASN A 319 8.78 -20.66 -36.60
CA ASN A 319 8.56 -21.92 -35.91
C ASN A 319 7.09 -22.40 -35.97
N VAL A 320 6.41 -22.16 -37.08
CA VAL A 320 5.03 -22.66 -37.27
C VAL A 320 5.02 -24.20 -37.22
N GLY A 321 4.11 -24.76 -36.40
CA GLY A 321 4.00 -26.20 -36.14
C GLY A 321 4.78 -26.70 -34.93
N ALA A 322 5.69 -25.91 -34.35
CA ALA A 322 6.42 -26.24 -33.15
C ALA A 322 5.57 -26.04 -31.89
N LEU A 323 5.93 -26.74 -30.81
CA LEU A 323 5.36 -26.49 -29.47
C LEU A 323 6.09 -25.31 -28.81
N PHE A 324 5.33 -24.52 -28.06
CA PHE A 324 5.86 -23.33 -27.40
C PHE A 324 5.36 -23.32 -25.95
N ALA A 325 6.25 -23.57 -25.00
CA ALA A 325 5.89 -23.68 -23.59
C ALA A 325 5.69 -22.30 -22.96
N ILE A 326 4.58 -22.15 -22.27
CA ILE A 326 4.27 -21.02 -21.39
C ILE A 326 4.57 -21.49 -19.98
N VAL A 327 5.61 -20.90 -19.39
CA VAL A 327 6.15 -21.29 -18.08
C VAL A 327 5.82 -20.21 -17.06
N LEU A 328 5.27 -20.61 -15.92
CA LEU A 328 4.98 -19.74 -14.78
C LEU A 328 5.60 -20.36 -13.53
N ASP A 329 6.49 -19.62 -12.85
CA ASP A 329 7.16 -20.06 -11.63
C ASP A 329 7.78 -21.48 -11.76
N ASP A 330 8.56 -21.68 -12.84
CA ASP A 330 9.24 -22.94 -13.18
C ASP A 330 8.30 -24.14 -13.44
N GLN A 331 7.03 -23.89 -13.75
CA GLN A 331 6.06 -24.89 -14.18
C GLN A 331 5.48 -24.56 -15.55
N VAL A 332 5.35 -25.54 -16.42
CA VAL A 332 4.68 -25.39 -17.72
C VAL A 332 3.18 -25.39 -17.49
N ILE A 333 2.54 -24.22 -17.67
CA ILE A 333 1.07 -24.08 -17.54
C ILE A 333 0.35 -24.45 -18.83
N SER A 334 1.00 -24.32 -19.97
CA SER A 334 0.47 -24.73 -21.28
C SER A 334 1.62 -24.84 -22.27
N ALA A 335 1.50 -25.74 -23.24
CA ALA A 335 2.46 -25.89 -24.34
C ALA A 335 1.73 -25.98 -25.69
N PRO A 336 1.07 -24.91 -26.14
CA PRO A 336 0.33 -24.90 -27.40
C PRO A 336 1.25 -25.08 -28.62
N ARG A 337 0.67 -25.60 -29.70
CA ARG A 337 1.32 -25.62 -31.01
C ARG A 337 1.13 -24.26 -31.69
N ILE A 338 2.17 -23.73 -32.28
CA ILE A 338 2.13 -22.51 -33.08
C ILE A 338 1.41 -22.83 -34.41
N ASN A 339 0.17 -22.38 -34.55
CA ASN A 339 -0.63 -22.65 -35.77
C ASN A 339 -0.30 -21.71 -36.89
N GLN A 340 0.07 -20.47 -36.60
CA GLN A 340 0.43 -19.42 -37.55
C GLN A 340 1.32 -18.36 -36.90
N ALA A 341 1.95 -17.53 -37.72
CA ALA A 341 2.69 -16.36 -37.23
C ALA A 341 1.76 -15.39 -36.50
N ILE A 342 2.25 -14.82 -35.38
CA ILE A 342 1.50 -13.89 -34.52
C ILE A 342 2.22 -12.54 -34.47
N PRO A 343 2.19 -11.72 -35.52
CA PRO A 343 2.96 -10.47 -35.62
C PRO A 343 2.45 -9.38 -34.65
N GLY A 344 1.21 -9.52 -34.16
CA GLY A 344 0.59 -8.58 -33.21
C GLY A 344 1.05 -8.70 -31.76
N GLY A 345 1.88 -9.70 -31.43
CA GLY A 345 2.39 -9.90 -30.07
C GLY A 345 1.31 -10.14 -29.03
N SER A 346 0.15 -10.69 -29.42
CA SER A 346 -0.95 -11.03 -28.53
C SER A 346 -1.34 -12.49 -28.68
N GLY A 347 -1.83 -13.09 -27.59
CA GLY A 347 -2.24 -14.49 -27.59
C GLY A 347 -3.17 -14.80 -26.44
N ILE A 348 -3.52 -16.07 -26.32
CA ILE A 348 -4.38 -16.58 -25.27
C ILE A 348 -3.65 -17.76 -24.60
N ILE A 349 -3.56 -17.70 -23.28
CA ILE A 349 -3.09 -18.82 -22.44
C ILE A 349 -4.31 -19.69 -22.17
N THR A 350 -4.29 -20.90 -22.69
CA THR A 350 -5.32 -21.91 -22.47
C THR A 350 -4.81 -22.96 -21.48
N GLY A 351 -5.68 -23.54 -20.68
CA GLY A 351 -5.40 -24.60 -19.70
C GLY A 351 -6.68 -25.01 -19.02
N ASN A 352 -6.60 -25.93 -18.07
CA ASN A 352 -7.76 -26.37 -17.27
C ASN A 352 -8.05 -25.35 -16.14
N PHE A 353 -8.39 -24.11 -16.51
CA PHE A 353 -8.67 -23.05 -15.55
C PHE A 353 -10.15 -23.01 -15.18
N THR A 354 -10.44 -22.72 -13.91
CA THR A 354 -11.72 -22.15 -13.50
C THR A 354 -11.79 -20.65 -13.85
N ILE A 355 -12.96 -20.04 -13.81
CA ILE A 355 -13.12 -18.60 -14.06
C ILE A 355 -12.32 -17.80 -13.03
N GLU A 356 -12.33 -18.23 -11.76
CA GLU A 356 -11.59 -17.62 -10.66
C GLU A 356 -10.08 -17.70 -10.89
N GLU A 357 -9.56 -18.87 -11.29
CA GLU A 357 -8.14 -19.07 -11.56
C GLU A 357 -7.67 -18.24 -12.76
N ALA A 358 -8.45 -18.18 -13.84
CA ALA A 358 -8.15 -17.35 -15.00
C ALA A 358 -8.13 -15.85 -14.64
N THR A 359 -9.10 -15.42 -13.82
CA THR A 359 -9.15 -14.03 -13.34
C THR A 359 -7.96 -13.70 -12.45
N GLN A 360 -7.64 -14.57 -11.50
CA GLN A 360 -6.50 -14.41 -10.61
C GLN A 360 -5.17 -14.38 -11.39
N LEU A 361 -4.99 -15.30 -12.35
CA LEU A 361 -3.80 -15.33 -13.19
C LEU A 361 -3.67 -14.06 -14.02
N ALA A 362 -4.76 -13.55 -14.60
CA ALA A 362 -4.74 -12.30 -15.36
C ALA A 362 -4.32 -11.10 -14.48
N VAL A 363 -4.81 -11.01 -13.24
CA VAL A 363 -4.42 -9.99 -12.25
C VAL A 363 -2.93 -10.10 -11.94
N LEU A 364 -2.44 -11.30 -11.64
CA LEU A 364 -1.03 -11.55 -11.32
C LEU A 364 -0.10 -11.15 -12.47
N LEU A 365 -0.44 -11.53 -13.70
CA LEU A 365 0.35 -11.22 -14.88
C LEU A 365 0.35 -9.72 -15.22
N ARG A 366 -0.79 -9.05 -15.06
CA ARG A 366 -0.92 -7.59 -15.29
C ARG A 366 -0.14 -6.78 -14.26
N ALA A 367 -0.18 -7.19 -13.00
CA ALA A 367 0.53 -6.51 -11.92
C ALA A 367 2.04 -6.73 -11.95
N GLY A 368 2.49 -7.78 -12.65
CA GLY A 368 3.89 -8.14 -12.81
C GLY A 368 4.43 -9.14 -11.81
N ALA A 369 5.63 -9.65 -12.12
CA ALA A 369 6.32 -10.64 -11.31
C ALA A 369 6.99 -10.02 -10.07
N LEU A 370 6.85 -10.66 -8.91
CA LEU A 370 7.64 -10.30 -7.73
C LEU A 370 9.12 -10.59 -7.99
N PRO A 371 10.02 -9.67 -7.60
CA PRO A 371 11.46 -9.85 -7.82
C PRO A 371 12.07 -10.97 -6.96
N ALA A 372 11.39 -11.34 -5.87
CA ALA A 372 11.80 -12.40 -4.95
C ALA A 372 10.58 -13.15 -4.41
N LYS A 373 10.80 -14.37 -3.93
CA LYS A 373 9.78 -15.13 -3.21
C LYS A 373 9.46 -14.46 -1.88
N MET A 374 8.24 -14.68 -1.39
CA MET A 374 7.80 -14.19 -0.09
C MET A 374 7.40 -15.35 0.81
N GLU A 375 8.01 -15.42 1.99
CA GLU A 375 7.66 -16.32 3.07
C GLU A 375 6.69 -15.60 4.03
N PHE A 376 5.53 -16.20 4.34
CA PHE A 376 4.57 -15.60 5.27
C PHE A 376 4.88 -16.02 6.71
N LEU A 377 5.20 -15.03 7.54
CA LEU A 377 5.54 -15.21 8.95
C LEU A 377 4.32 -15.17 9.86
N GLU A 378 3.35 -14.32 9.52
CA GLU A 378 2.10 -14.19 10.26
C GLU A 378 0.93 -14.12 9.29
N GLU A 379 -0.14 -14.87 9.62
CA GLU A 379 -1.40 -14.88 8.89
C GLU A 379 -2.55 -14.73 9.91
N ARG A 380 -3.39 -13.71 9.72
CA ARG A 380 -4.58 -13.51 10.55
C ARG A 380 -5.76 -13.14 9.67
N THR A 381 -6.88 -13.81 9.85
CA THR A 381 -8.17 -13.43 9.28
C THR A 381 -9.03 -12.84 10.38
N ILE A 382 -9.53 -11.63 10.17
CA ILE A 382 -10.48 -10.96 11.07
C ILE A 382 -11.85 -11.06 10.41
N GLY A 383 -12.76 -11.83 11.03
CA GLY A 383 -14.11 -11.97 10.50
C GLY A 383 -14.88 -10.65 10.58
N PRO A 384 -15.76 -10.36 9.62
CA PRO A 384 -16.56 -9.12 9.60
C PRO A 384 -17.50 -9.01 10.82
N GLU A 385 -17.90 -10.12 11.42
CA GLU A 385 -18.72 -10.13 12.65
C GLU A 385 -18.00 -9.50 13.84
N LEU A 386 -16.69 -9.79 14.03
CA LEU A 386 -15.87 -9.19 15.07
C LEU A 386 -15.73 -7.68 14.89
N GLY A 387 -15.62 -7.23 13.66
CA GLY A 387 -15.60 -5.81 13.31
C GLY A 387 -16.93 -5.14 13.66
N ALA A 388 -18.06 -5.73 13.28
CA ALA A 388 -19.39 -5.21 13.56
C ALA A 388 -19.68 -5.08 15.07
N ASP A 389 -19.28 -6.05 15.86
CA ASP A 389 -19.44 -6.01 17.33
C ASP A 389 -18.54 -4.93 17.97
N SER A 390 -17.32 -4.78 17.47
CA SER A 390 -16.39 -3.71 17.89
C SER A 390 -16.96 -2.32 17.56
N ILE A 391 -17.55 -2.15 16.39
CA ILE A 391 -18.21 -0.89 15.98
C ILE A 391 -19.37 -0.59 16.93
N LYS A 392 -20.27 -1.56 17.20
CA LYS A 392 -21.41 -1.38 18.10
C LYS A 392 -20.97 -1.01 19.51
N ALA A 393 -19.96 -1.71 20.04
CA ALA A 393 -19.41 -1.42 21.37
C ALA A 393 -18.81 0.00 21.40
N GLY A 394 -18.01 0.37 20.40
CA GLY A 394 -17.40 1.69 20.27
C GLY A 394 -18.45 2.81 20.12
N GLN A 395 -19.48 2.62 19.29
CA GLN A 395 -20.59 3.56 19.13
C GLN A 395 -21.36 3.74 20.44
N THR A 396 -21.67 2.66 21.14
CA THR A 396 -22.38 2.70 22.43
C THR A 396 -21.57 3.48 23.47
N ALA A 397 -20.28 3.20 23.58
CA ALA A 397 -19.38 3.92 24.48
C ALA A 397 -19.28 5.41 24.13
N ALA A 398 -19.17 5.74 22.84
CA ALA A 398 -19.11 7.12 22.36
C ALA A 398 -20.40 7.89 22.66
N ILE A 399 -21.57 7.27 22.45
CA ILE A 399 -22.88 7.90 22.73
C ILE A 399 -23.04 8.13 24.24
N ILE A 400 -22.73 7.13 25.06
CA ILE A 400 -22.83 7.27 26.53
C ILE A 400 -21.88 8.35 27.03
N GLY A 401 -20.62 8.36 26.55
CA GLY A 401 -19.63 9.37 26.90
C GLY A 401 -20.07 10.78 26.47
N ALA A 402 -20.57 10.94 25.23
CA ALA A 402 -21.07 12.22 24.72
C ALA A 402 -22.25 12.73 25.56
N LEU A 403 -23.23 11.87 25.86
CA LEU A 403 -24.39 12.25 26.68
C LEU A 403 -23.98 12.67 28.11
N ALA A 404 -23.06 11.94 28.73
CA ALA A 404 -22.54 12.28 30.05
C ALA A 404 -21.83 13.66 30.04
N VAL A 405 -21.00 13.93 29.03
CA VAL A 405 -20.31 15.21 28.84
C VAL A 405 -21.32 16.35 28.61
N VAL A 406 -22.29 16.16 27.71
CA VAL A 406 -23.34 17.15 27.42
C VAL A 406 -24.13 17.48 28.70
N ALA A 407 -24.53 16.46 29.44
CA ALA A 407 -25.25 16.65 30.70
C ALA A 407 -24.41 17.40 31.75
N TYR A 408 -23.15 17.00 31.93
CA TYR A 408 -22.22 17.67 32.84
C TYR A 408 -22.07 19.16 32.50
N MET A 409 -21.85 19.50 31.23
CA MET A 409 -21.66 20.88 30.79
C MET A 409 -22.90 21.74 31.03
N VAL A 410 -24.10 21.22 30.74
CA VAL A 410 -25.35 21.95 30.97
C VAL A 410 -25.60 22.16 32.47
N LEU A 411 -25.36 21.14 33.29
CA LEU A 411 -25.55 21.21 34.74
C LEU A 411 -24.55 22.17 35.42
N SER A 412 -23.29 22.16 35.00
CA SER A 412 -22.21 22.94 35.63
C SER A 412 -22.15 24.39 35.16
N TYR A 413 -22.47 24.67 33.85
CA TYR A 413 -22.28 25.98 33.21
C TYR A 413 -23.55 26.56 32.58
N GLY A 414 -24.70 25.94 32.75
CA GLY A 414 -25.98 26.44 32.31
C GLY A 414 -26.00 26.80 30.81
N MET A 415 -26.27 28.07 30.48
CA MET A 415 -26.35 28.56 29.08
C MET A 415 -25.00 28.46 28.38
N PHE A 416 -23.88 28.71 29.07
CA PHE A 416 -22.53 28.58 28.50
C PHE A 416 -22.21 27.10 28.19
N GLY A 417 -22.73 26.16 29.02
CA GLY A 417 -22.66 24.73 28.72
C GLY A 417 -23.32 24.36 27.40
N TRP A 418 -24.46 24.97 27.04
CA TRP A 418 -25.06 24.79 25.71
C TRP A 418 -24.15 25.28 24.58
N PHE A 419 -23.45 26.42 24.76
CA PHE A 419 -22.49 26.93 23.75
C PHE A 419 -21.31 25.99 23.56
N ALA A 420 -20.77 25.42 24.65
CA ALA A 420 -19.73 24.42 24.59
C ALA A 420 -20.20 23.12 23.89
N ASN A 421 -21.44 22.70 24.12
CA ASN A 421 -22.00 21.52 23.46
C ASN A 421 -22.17 21.74 21.94
N ILE A 422 -22.55 22.93 21.50
CA ILE A 422 -22.56 23.28 20.07
C ILE A 422 -21.14 23.18 19.49
N ALA A 423 -20.13 23.69 20.19
CA ALA A 423 -18.73 23.61 19.77
C ALA A 423 -18.25 22.16 19.74
N LEU A 424 -18.65 21.32 20.71
CA LEU A 424 -18.33 19.89 20.77
C LEU A 424 -18.91 19.13 19.55
N VAL A 425 -20.20 19.36 19.23
CA VAL A 425 -20.83 18.73 18.05
C VAL A 425 -20.11 19.14 16.77
N LEU A 426 -19.81 20.43 16.63
CA LEU A 426 -19.06 20.94 15.47
C LEU A 426 -17.64 20.38 15.42
N ASN A 427 -16.98 20.17 16.56
CA ASN A 427 -15.67 19.52 16.64
C ASN A 427 -15.72 18.10 16.05
N ILE A 428 -16.69 17.29 16.45
CA ILE A 428 -16.87 15.93 15.93
C ILE A 428 -17.12 15.97 14.40
N ILE A 429 -18.01 16.84 13.96
CA ILE A 429 -18.34 17.01 12.53
C ILE A 429 -17.08 17.40 11.73
N LEU A 430 -16.33 18.38 12.20
CA LEU A 430 -15.09 18.83 11.53
C LEU A 430 -14.04 17.72 11.50
N MET A 431 -13.88 16.96 12.59
CA MET A 431 -12.96 15.83 12.65
C MET A 431 -13.33 14.75 11.62
N VAL A 432 -14.62 14.36 11.56
CA VAL A 432 -15.13 13.40 10.56
C VAL A 432 -14.92 13.93 9.15
N ALA A 433 -15.21 15.21 8.90
CA ALA A 433 -15.00 15.84 7.60
C ALA A 433 -13.55 15.81 7.15
N ILE A 434 -12.60 16.14 8.04
CA ILE A 434 -11.18 16.13 7.73
C ILE A 434 -10.70 14.70 7.51
N LEU A 435 -11.06 13.74 8.39
CA LEU A 435 -10.70 12.33 8.23
C LEU A 435 -11.16 11.77 6.88
N SER A 436 -12.39 12.08 6.46
CA SER A 436 -12.93 11.64 5.17
C SER A 436 -12.21 12.30 3.99
N THR A 437 -11.90 13.59 4.08
CA THR A 437 -11.26 14.34 2.99
C THR A 437 -9.82 13.89 2.74
N ILE A 438 -9.08 13.55 3.81
CA ILE A 438 -7.70 13.05 3.69
C ILE A 438 -7.63 11.53 3.47
N GLY A 439 -8.77 10.84 3.43
CA GLY A 439 -8.83 9.39 3.28
C GLY A 439 -8.19 8.64 4.45
N ALA A 440 -8.30 9.15 5.68
CA ALA A 440 -7.69 8.50 6.83
C ALA A 440 -8.46 7.23 7.24
N THR A 441 -7.73 6.21 7.66
CA THR A 441 -8.30 4.93 8.08
C THR A 441 -8.68 4.99 9.55
N LEU A 442 -9.98 4.81 9.85
CA LEU A 442 -10.51 4.68 11.20
C LEU A 442 -10.30 3.26 11.72
N THR A 443 -9.58 3.14 12.82
CA THR A 443 -9.32 1.88 13.53
C THR A 443 -10.06 1.85 14.87
N LEU A 444 -10.13 0.70 15.55
CA LEU A 444 -10.73 0.61 16.89
C LEU A 444 -10.05 1.55 17.88
N PRO A 445 -8.71 1.60 18.00
CA PRO A 445 -8.04 2.65 18.78
C PRO A 445 -8.33 4.07 18.27
N GLY A 446 -8.57 4.26 16.98
CA GLY A 446 -8.99 5.55 16.43
C GLY A 446 -10.34 6.01 16.97
N ILE A 447 -11.31 5.11 17.12
CA ILE A 447 -12.58 5.41 17.81
C ILE A 447 -12.34 5.82 19.26
N ALA A 448 -11.46 5.10 19.98
CA ALA A 448 -11.08 5.48 21.34
C ALA A 448 -10.42 6.88 21.38
N GLY A 449 -9.62 7.23 20.36
CA GLY A 449 -9.05 8.56 20.16
C GLY A 449 -10.12 9.64 19.99
N ILE A 450 -11.19 9.37 19.23
CA ILE A 450 -12.35 10.27 19.09
C ILE A 450 -13.01 10.53 20.43
N VAL A 451 -13.28 9.47 21.20
CA VAL A 451 -13.90 9.59 22.54
C VAL A 451 -13.01 10.36 23.51
N LEU A 452 -11.70 10.11 23.48
CA LEU A 452 -10.73 10.85 24.29
C LEU A 452 -10.71 12.34 23.94
N THR A 453 -10.69 12.66 22.62
CA THR A 453 -10.66 14.07 22.17
C THR A 453 -11.96 14.81 22.47
N MET A 454 -13.11 14.13 22.57
CA MET A 454 -14.35 14.74 23.07
C MET A 454 -14.18 15.27 24.50
N GLY A 455 -13.53 14.50 25.37
CA GLY A 455 -13.21 14.95 26.74
C GLY A 455 -12.29 16.17 26.76
N MET A 456 -11.21 16.12 25.98
CA MET A 456 -10.25 17.24 25.88
C MET A 456 -10.85 18.50 25.24
N ALA A 457 -11.79 18.35 24.30
CA ALA A 457 -12.47 19.49 23.67
C ALA A 457 -13.33 20.27 24.69
N VAL A 458 -13.93 19.56 25.66
CA VAL A 458 -14.69 20.18 26.73
C VAL A 458 -13.78 20.88 27.74
N ASP A 459 -12.63 20.31 28.06
CA ASP A 459 -11.67 20.89 29.01
C ASP A 459 -11.22 22.30 28.60
N ALA A 460 -10.95 22.52 27.31
CA ALA A 460 -10.64 23.86 26.80
C ALA A 460 -11.77 24.87 27.06
N ASN A 461 -13.03 24.47 26.89
CA ASN A 461 -14.19 25.34 27.20
C ASN A 461 -14.36 25.57 28.71
N VAL A 462 -14.11 24.55 29.53
CA VAL A 462 -14.11 24.66 30.99
C VAL A 462 -13.11 25.69 31.48
N LEU A 463 -11.86 25.61 30.97
CA LEU A 463 -10.81 26.61 31.29
C LEU A 463 -11.24 28.03 30.94
N ILE A 464 -11.85 28.24 29.78
CA ILE A 464 -12.36 29.55 29.36
C ILE A 464 -13.46 30.02 30.31
N PHE A 465 -14.42 29.15 30.65
CA PHE A 465 -15.57 29.52 31.47
C PHE A 465 -15.19 29.79 32.91
N GLU A 466 -14.30 29.01 33.51
CA GLU A 466 -13.78 29.29 34.84
C GLU A 466 -13.02 30.64 34.87
N ARG A 467 -12.25 30.94 33.81
CA ARG A 467 -11.56 32.24 33.73
C ARG A 467 -12.55 33.39 33.60
N ILE A 468 -13.63 33.24 32.82
CA ILE A 468 -14.72 34.20 32.76
C ILE A 468 -15.38 34.39 34.13
N ARG A 469 -15.61 33.30 34.86
CA ARG A 469 -16.19 33.29 36.22
C ARG A 469 -15.30 34.05 37.22
N GLU A 470 -13.98 33.86 37.13
CA GLU A 470 -13.01 34.61 37.96
C GLU A 470 -13.07 36.13 37.69
N GLU A 471 -13.10 36.54 36.38
CA GLU A 471 -13.15 37.95 36.00
C GLU A 471 -14.48 38.61 36.43
N LEU A 472 -15.60 37.86 36.38
CA LEU A 472 -16.88 38.33 36.88
C LEU A 472 -16.87 38.53 38.41
N ARG A 473 -16.25 37.60 39.15
CA ARG A 473 -16.06 37.74 40.62
C ARG A 473 -15.15 38.91 40.98
N ALA A 474 -14.21 39.25 40.12
CA ALA A 474 -13.36 40.46 40.24
C ALA A 474 -14.11 41.75 39.89
N GLY A 475 -15.42 41.70 39.58
CA GLY A 475 -16.27 42.87 39.34
C GLY A 475 -16.24 43.42 37.92
N GLN A 476 -15.70 42.67 36.95
CA GLN A 476 -15.71 43.10 35.56
C GLN A 476 -17.13 42.99 34.94
N SER A 477 -17.41 43.86 33.98
CA SER A 477 -18.66 43.77 33.19
C SER A 477 -18.66 42.50 32.32
N PRO A 478 -19.83 41.91 32.02
CA PRO A 478 -19.96 40.67 31.27
C PRO A 478 -19.14 40.62 29.95
N GLY A 479 -19.14 41.70 29.18
CA GLY A 479 -18.42 41.78 27.91
C GLY A 479 -16.89 41.78 28.12
N LYS A 480 -16.38 42.51 29.13
CA LYS A 480 -14.95 42.55 29.45
C LYS A 480 -14.47 41.25 30.08
N ALA A 481 -15.30 40.66 30.96
CA ALA A 481 -15.00 39.37 31.58
C ALA A 481 -14.87 38.25 30.55
N CYS A 482 -15.78 38.19 29.56
CA CYS A 482 -15.66 37.22 28.47
C CYS A 482 -14.40 37.46 27.63
N GLU A 483 -14.11 38.71 27.23
CA GLU A 483 -12.93 39.05 26.45
C GLU A 483 -11.64 38.63 27.20
N ALA A 484 -11.51 39.03 28.45
CA ALA A 484 -10.35 38.68 29.29
C ALA A 484 -10.24 37.17 29.53
N GLY A 485 -11.38 36.47 29.73
CA GLY A 485 -11.43 35.03 29.92
C GLY A 485 -10.90 34.26 28.71
N PHE A 486 -11.33 34.61 27.50
CA PHE A 486 -10.82 34.00 26.27
C PHE A 486 -9.33 34.28 26.05
N ASP A 487 -8.90 35.52 26.21
CA ASP A 487 -7.50 35.92 25.94
C ASP A 487 -6.51 35.30 26.97
N ARG A 488 -6.89 35.22 28.25
CA ARG A 488 -6.04 34.62 29.30
C ARG A 488 -6.05 33.09 29.27
N ALA A 489 -7.17 32.45 28.92
CA ALA A 489 -7.23 31.01 28.78
C ALA A 489 -6.47 30.49 27.56
N PHE A 490 -6.26 31.33 26.53
CA PHE A 490 -5.66 30.93 25.27
C PHE A 490 -4.25 30.32 25.46
N SER A 491 -3.36 30.97 26.23
CA SER A 491 -2.01 30.44 26.46
C SER A 491 -2.03 29.09 27.18
N ALA A 492 -2.87 28.95 28.21
CA ALA A 492 -2.99 27.69 28.94
C ALA A 492 -3.54 26.55 28.04
N ILE A 493 -4.52 26.85 27.17
CA ILE A 493 -5.05 25.89 26.21
C ILE A 493 -3.97 25.48 25.19
N MET A 494 -3.18 26.44 24.69
CA MET A 494 -2.09 26.15 23.77
C MET A 494 -1.05 25.25 24.42
N ASP A 495 -0.57 25.60 25.61
CA ASP A 495 0.47 24.87 26.34
C ASP A 495 0.03 23.42 26.64
N ALA A 496 -1.20 23.23 27.10
CA ALA A 496 -1.76 21.90 27.39
C ALA A 496 -1.86 21.03 26.12
N ASN A 497 -2.26 21.62 25.00
CA ASN A 497 -2.49 20.86 23.76
C ASN A 497 -1.20 20.63 22.94
N ILE A 498 -0.17 21.47 23.05
CA ILE A 498 1.12 21.26 22.37
C ILE A 498 1.74 19.93 22.75
N THR A 499 1.70 19.54 24.03
CA THR A 499 2.23 18.24 24.48
C THR A 499 1.48 17.09 23.82
N GLY A 500 0.16 17.15 23.76
CA GLY A 500 -0.65 16.15 23.06
C GLY A 500 -0.38 16.08 21.56
N LEU A 501 -0.21 17.23 20.91
CA LEU A 501 0.16 17.30 19.49
C LEU A 501 1.53 16.67 19.21
N LEU A 502 2.53 16.94 20.03
CA LEU A 502 3.87 16.34 19.90
C LEU A 502 3.79 14.81 20.04
N VAL A 503 3.07 14.31 21.04
CA VAL A 503 2.84 12.86 21.21
C VAL A 503 2.15 12.27 19.99
N GLY A 504 1.08 12.91 19.50
CA GLY A 504 0.37 12.48 18.31
C GLY A 504 1.26 12.41 17.06
N ILE A 505 2.09 13.43 16.83
CA ILE A 505 3.04 13.48 15.70
C ILE A 505 4.08 12.35 15.81
N ILE A 506 4.66 12.16 16.99
CA ILE A 506 5.65 11.09 17.23
C ILE A 506 5.01 9.72 16.99
N MET A 507 3.81 9.49 17.53
CA MET A 507 3.07 8.24 17.31
C MET A 507 2.70 8.02 15.83
N PHE A 508 2.43 9.07 15.08
CA PHE A 508 2.17 8.99 13.65
C PHE A 508 3.41 8.56 12.85
N TRP A 509 4.58 9.04 13.23
CA TRP A 509 5.84 8.74 12.53
C TRP A 509 6.39 7.35 12.87
N ILE A 510 6.32 6.96 14.14
CA ILE A 510 6.89 5.69 14.63
C ILE A 510 5.84 4.57 14.59
N GLY A 511 4.56 4.91 14.74
CA GLY A 511 3.46 3.95 14.83
C GLY A 511 3.12 3.29 13.50
N SER A 512 2.64 2.07 13.57
CA SER A 512 2.10 1.30 12.43
C SER A 512 0.67 0.85 12.70
N GLY A 513 -0.10 0.62 11.64
CA GLY A 513 -1.46 0.06 11.73
C GLY A 513 -2.38 0.81 12.72
N PRO A 514 -2.92 0.10 13.72
CA PRO A 514 -3.88 0.68 14.68
C PRO A 514 -3.34 1.87 15.49
N VAL A 515 -2.04 1.88 15.83
CA VAL A 515 -1.40 2.97 16.57
C VAL A 515 -1.37 4.25 15.73
N ARG A 516 -1.08 4.14 14.43
CA ARG A 516 -1.10 5.26 13.51
C ARG A 516 -2.51 5.84 13.35
N GLY A 517 -3.54 4.97 13.27
CA GLY A 517 -4.95 5.40 13.25
C GLY A 517 -5.33 6.21 14.50
N PHE A 518 -4.94 5.75 15.69
CA PHE A 518 -5.11 6.51 16.93
C PHE A 518 -4.39 7.86 16.90
N ALA A 519 -3.14 7.88 16.44
CA ALA A 519 -2.33 9.11 16.36
C ALA A 519 -2.98 10.17 15.44
N VAL A 520 -3.54 9.76 14.31
CA VAL A 520 -4.25 10.65 13.37
C VAL A 520 -5.49 11.26 14.04
N THR A 521 -6.36 10.42 14.63
CA THR A 521 -7.57 10.90 15.29
C THR A 521 -7.27 11.80 16.48
N LEU A 522 -6.25 11.48 17.29
CA LEU A 522 -5.79 12.31 18.41
C LEU A 522 -5.30 13.67 17.91
N THR A 523 -4.40 13.70 16.94
CA THR A 523 -3.81 14.95 16.41
C THR A 523 -4.89 15.86 15.80
N LEU A 524 -5.73 15.29 14.93
CA LEU A 524 -6.82 16.04 14.31
C LEU A 524 -7.86 16.50 15.34
N GLY A 525 -8.19 15.64 16.31
CA GLY A 525 -9.12 15.98 17.38
C GLY A 525 -8.63 17.14 18.24
N ILE A 526 -7.34 17.19 18.58
CA ILE A 526 -6.73 18.32 19.30
C ILE A 526 -6.80 19.60 18.46
N LEU A 527 -6.42 19.55 17.18
CA LEU A 527 -6.46 20.72 16.31
C LEU A 527 -7.89 21.28 16.12
N THR A 528 -8.85 20.39 15.89
CA THR A 528 -10.26 20.80 15.73
C THR A 528 -10.88 21.27 17.03
N SER A 529 -10.51 20.67 18.18
CA SER A 529 -10.99 21.12 19.51
C SER A 529 -10.47 22.51 19.86
N MET A 530 -9.19 22.79 19.60
CA MET A 530 -8.64 24.14 19.79
C MET A 530 -9.35 25.16 18.92
N PHE A 531 -9.59 24.82 17.66
CA PHE A 531 -10.34 25.70 16.75
C PHE A 531 -11.75 25.96 17.25
N THR A 532 -12.51 24.94 17.63
CA THR A 532 -13.90 25.09 18.07
C THR A 532 -14.02 25.80 19.41
N ALA A 533 -13.15 25.49 20.39
CA ALA A 533 -13.16 26.16 21.69
C ALA A 533 -12.79 27.66 21.57
N VAL A 534 -11.74 27.99 20.82
CA VAL A 534 -11.23 29.36 20.76
C VAL A 534 -12.05 30.24 19.81
N TYR A 535 -12.42 29.72 18.63
CA TYR A 535 -13.06 30.56 17.61
C TYR A 535 -14.58 30.38 17.57
N VAL A 536 -15.07 29.13 17.59
CA VAL A 536 -16.53 28.89 17.46
C VAL A 536 -17.25 29.29 18.75
N THR A 537 -16.77 28.85 19.91
CA THR A 537 -17.38 29.21 21.19
C THR A 537 -17.34 30.73 21.41
N ARG A 538 -16.20 31.38 21.10
CA ARG A 538 -16.09 32.85 21.14
C ARG A 538 -17.13 33.54 20.26
N LEU A 539 -17.29 33.07 19.01
CA LEU A 539 -18.27 33.62 18.09
C LEU A 539 -19.71 33.51 18.61
N VAL A 540 -20.08 32.33 19.16
CA VAL A 540 -21.41 32.07 19.73
C VAL A 540 -21.65 32.97 20.94
N VAL A 541 -20.67 33.10 21.85
CA VAL A 541 -20.75 33.99 23.02
C VAL A 541 -20.85 35.46 22.61
N GLU A 542 -20.07 35.91 21.63
CA GLU A 542 -20.16 37.29 21.10
C GLU A 542 -21.53 37.61 20.51
N VAL A 543 -22.10 36.68 19.72
CA VAL A 543 -23.45 36.83 19.13
C VAL A 543 -24.50 36.89 20.23
N TYR A 544 -24.41 36.04 21.26
CA TYR A 544 -25.31 36.05 22.41
C TYR A 544 -25.25 37.37 23.16
N LEU A 545 -24.06 37.86 23.53
CA LEU A 545 -23.85 39.14 24.23
C LEU A 545 -24.34 40.33 23.42
N ALA A 546 -24.12 40.35 22.09
CA ALA A 546 -24.53 41.41 21.21
C ALA A 546 -26.07 41.52 21.10
N ARG A 547 -26.77 40.37 21.04
CA ARG A 547 -28.23 40.31 20.90
C ARG A 547 -28.96 40.56 22.21
N ARG A 548 -28.53 39.90 23.32
CA ARG A 548 -29.25 39.89 24.59
C ARG A 548 -28.82 41.03 25.53
N ARG A 549 -27.59 41.54 25.42
CA ARG A 549 -26.97 42.59 26.28
C ARG A 549 -27.28 42.36 27.78
N PRO A 550 -27.02 41.17 28.33
CA PRO A 550 -27.39 40.86 29.71
C PRO A 550 -26.61 41.72 30.68
N LYS A 551 -27.27 42.25 31.71
CA LYS A 551 -26.61 42.99 32.80
C LYS A 551 -25.78 42.08 33.71
N MET A 552 -26.21 40.82 33.82
CA MET A 552 -25.53 39.76 34.57
C MET A 552 -25.49 38.48 33.71
N ILE A 553 -24.41 37.74 33.75
CA ILE A 553 -24.28 36.38 33.18
C ILE A 553 -23.96 35.42 34.32
N VAL A 554 -24.57 34.26 34.24
CA VAL A 554 -24.25 33.11 35.11
C VAL A 554 -23.47 32.13 34.26
N VAL A 555 -22.22 31.90 34.64
CA VAL A 555 -21.30 30.96 33.97
C VAL A 555 -21.00 29.83 34.93
#